data_09745e609e0b487c58ff9c449211d3b1
#
_entry.id   09745e609e0b487c58ff9c449211d3b1
#
_cell.length_a   1.000
_cell.length_b   1.000
_cell.length_c   1.000
_cell.angle_alpha   90.00
_cell.angle_beta   90.00
_cell.angle_gamma   90.00
#
_symmetry.space_group_name_H-M   'P 1'
#
loop_
_entity.id
_entity.type
_entity.pdbx_description
1 polymer ?
#
loop_
_entity_poly.entity_id
_entity_poly.type
_entity_poly.pdbx_seq_one_letter_code
_entity_poly.pdbx_strand_id
1 'polypeptide(L)'
;MYPSNPRTLDSFWPCRGQPSLPYAPYRPPNWVTRWLTPGEQARYEADCAAGKPNRYGPDDIEYRFNSQGFRCVEFDEIPKDSFVVLSLGDSNAEGYGLPVEHTWPHLLCEKLRPLVASEVCNLNLGLSASSNQHIAIRASRAMQSPELHPNVVFIDWSYSHRILYAYEDGEIMDWPFPTDSDMKSKDPKIKLKRLYYEQLQSEKFDLCNLMANIMLVEAVANLHRIRICHSFIHQSTEKQDWLSRRVDGIVGSRTDVRNARDLVHLGLEHNEWISDLMRDWFKTAGISAKGKAS
;
A
#
# COMPACT_ATOMS: atom_id res chain seq x y z
N MET A 1 -8.69 19.37 -10.61
CA MET A 1 -8.15 20.03 -9.39
C MET A 1 -8.62 19.18 -8.21
N TYR A 2 -7.74 18.39 -7.60
CA TYR A 2 -8.08 17.68 -6.38
C TYR A 2 -8.20 18.73 -5.28
N PRO A 3 -9.22 18.69 -4.42
CA PRO A 3 -9.24 19.52 -3.24
C PRO A 3 -8.05 19.11 -2.37
N SER A 4 -7.08 20.01 -2.24
CA SER A 4 -6.00 19.88 -1.27
C SER A 4 -6.62 20.05 0.11
N ASN A 5 -6.99 18.95 0.74
CA ASN A 5 -7.34 18.97 2.14
C ASN A 5 -6.00 18.98 2.91
N PRO A 6 -5.64 20.08 3.58
CA PRO A 6 -4.37 20.15 4.30
C PRO A 6 -4.38 19.08 5.40
N ARG A 7 -3.52 18.09 5.26
CA ARG A 7 -3.28 17.10 6.29
C ARG A 7 -2.46 17.78 7.37
N THR A 8 -3.06 18.07 8.49
CA THR A 8 -2.35 18.65 9.64
C THR A 8 -1.54 17.59 10.37
N LEU A 9 -0.48 17.99 11.07
CA LEU A 9 0.28 17.09 11.97
C LEU A 9 -0.63 16.38 12.98
N ASP A 10 -1.72 17.02 13.39
CA ASP A 10 -2.75 16.45 14.27
C ASP A 10 -3.45 15.24 13.64
N SER A 11 -3.54 15.16 12.30
CA SER A 11 -4.03 13.98 11.60
C SER A 11 -3.05 12.81 11.63
N PHE A 12 -1.79 13.04 12.02
CA PHE A 12 -0.73 12.03 12.11
C PHE A 12 -0.51 11.51 13.53
N TRP A 13 -0.79 12.34 14.54
CA TRP A 13 -0.52 12.01 15.94
C TRP A 13 -1.84 11.87 16.70
N PRO A 14 -2.16 10.71 17.29
CA PRO A 14 -3.37 10.58 18.07
C PRO A 14 -3.24 11.47 19.30
N CYS A 15 -4.05 12.52 19.41
CA CYS A 15 -4.33 13.12 20.70
C CYS A 15 -4.93 12.03 21.59
N ARG A 16 -4.36 11.84 22.80
CA ARG A 16 -4.86 10.87 23.78
C ARG A 16 -6.38 11.03 23.93
N GLY A 17 -7.11 10.01 23.54
CA GLY A 17 -8.56 9.93 23.76
C GLY A 17 -9.47 9.97 22.54
N GLN A 18 -8.94 9.99 21.30
CA GLN A 18 -9.77 9.84 20.11
C GLN A 18 -9.47 8.51 19.38
N PRO A 19 -10.48 7.66 19.17
CA PRO A 19 -10.32 6.36 18.51
C PRO A 19 -10.27 6.43 16.98
N SER A 20 -10.12 7.59 16.38
CA SER A 20 -10.08 7.71 14.92
C SER A 20 -8.67 7.46 14.41
N LEU A 21 -8.52 6.56 13.43
CA LEU A 21 -7.35 6.54 12.56
C LEU A 21 -7.17 7.97 12.02
N PRO A 22 -6.08 8.66 12.31
CA PRO A 22 -5.97 10.09 12.07
C PRO A 22 -5.52 10.35 10.63
N TYR A 23 -6.26 9.83 9.68
CA TYR A 23 -6.10 10.17 8.28
C TYR A 23 -7.33 10.94 7.83
N ALA A 24 -7.12 12.18 7.40
CA ALA A 24 -8.02 12.71 6.39
C ALA A 24 -8.04 11.69 5.25
N PRO A 25 -9.21 11.19 4.84
CA PRO A 25 -9.28 10.15 3.84
C PRO A 25 -8.54 10.62 2.58
N TYR A 26 -7.56 9.83 2.15
CA TYR A 26 -6.81 10.12 0.92
C TYR A 26 -7.74 10.12 -0.30
N ARG A 27 -8.76 9.30 -0.23
CA ARG A 27 -9.90 9.27 -1.15
C ARG A 27 -11.13 9.84 -0.45
N PRO A 28 -12.07 10.43 -1.19
CA PRO A 28 -13.34 10.86 -0.61
C PRO A 28 -14.02 9.68 0.09
N PRO A 29 -14.59 9.87 1.30
CA PRO A 29 -15.37 8.85 1.99
C PRO A 29 -16.49 8.33 1.11
N ASN A 30 -16.70 7.00 1.12
CA ASN A 30 -17.77 6.33 0.35
C ASN A 30 -17.74 6.65 -1.15
N TRP A 31 -16.54 6.93 -1.67
CA TRP A 31 -16.39 7.27 -3.09
C TRP A 31 -16.53 6.03 -3.96
N VAL A 32 -17.34 6.16 -5.01
CA VAL A 32 -17.47 5.15 -6.05
C VAL A 32 -17.12 5.80 -7.38
N THR A 33 -16.22 5.18 -8.13
CA THR A 33 -15.76 5.71 -9.42
C THR A 33 -15.28 4.60 -10.34
N ARG A 34 -15.31 4.85 -11.65
CA ARG A 34 -14.69 3.96 -12.66
C ARG A 34 -13.26 4.32 -12.98
N TRP A 35 -12.85 5.53 -12.65
CA TRP A 35 -11.51 6.06 -12.91
C TRP A 35 -10.95 6.63 -11.61
N LEU A 36 -9.81 6.08 -11.18
CA LEU A 36 -9.19 6.52 -9.94
C LEU A 36 -8.60 7.93 -10.06
N THR A 37 -8.16 8.27 -11.27
CA THR A 37 -7.64 9.60 -11.60
C THR A 37 -8.03 9.98 -13.03
N PRO A 38 -8.14 11.29 -13.36
CA PRO A 38 -8.26 11.74 -14.74
C PRO A 38 -7.11 11.27 -15.64
N GLY A 39 -5.91 11.09 -15.06
CA GLY A 39 -4.75 10.58 -15.78
C GLY A 39 -4.86 9.11 -16.17
N GLU A 40 -5.56 8.30 -15.37
CA GLU A 40 -5.87 6.91 -15.72
C GLU A 40 -6.77 6.86 -16.97
N GLN A 41 -7.84 7.64 -16.97
CA GLN A 41 -8.77 7.74 -18.10
C GLN A 41 -8.06 8.21 -19.36
N ALA A 42 -7.35 9.34 -19.29
CA ALA A 42 -6.65 9.90 -20.44
C ALA A 42 -5.63 8.94 -21.04
N ARG A 43 -4.94 8.17 -20.20
CA ARG A 43 -3.98 7.15 -20.66
C ARG A 43 -4.68 5.99 -21.34
N TYR A 44 -5.74 5.45 -20.74
CA TYR A 44 -6.55 4.41 -21.36
C TYR A 44 -7.06 4.83 -22.76
N GLU A 45 -7.61 6.03 -22.88
CA GLU A 45 -8.08 6.57 -24.15
C GLU A 45 -6.95 6.70 -25.19
N ALA A 46 -5.77 7.16 -24.75
CA ALA A 46 -4.60 7.27 -25.62
C ALA A 46 -4.08 5.89 -26.07
N ASP A 47 -4.05 4.90 -25.17
CA ASP A 47 -3.61 3.53 -25.49
C ASP A 47 -4.61 2.85 -26.45
N CYS A 48 -5.92 3.03 -26.26
CA CYS A 48 -6.93 2.56 -27.21
C CYS A 48 -6.78 3.22 -28.58
N ALA A 49 -6.58 4.54 -28.64
CA ALA A 49 -6.35 5.27 -29.88
C ALA A 49 -5.06 4.81 -30.60
N ALA A 50 -4.06 4.36 -29.86
CA ALA A 50 -2.83 3.77 -30.38
C ALA A 50 -2.98 2.28 -30.77
N GLY A 51 -4.15 1.68 -30.63
CA GLY A 51 -4.40 0.27 -30.92
C GLY A 51 -3.70 -0.70 -29.98
N LYS A 52 -3.31 -0.27 -28.78
CA LYS A 52 -2.70 -1.16 -27.79
C LYS A 52 -3.75 -2.09 -27.19
N PRO A 53 -3.46 -3.39 -27.06
CA PRO A 53 -4.37 -4.31 -26.41
C PRO A 53 -4.50 -3.94 -24.92
N ASN A 54 -5.71 -3.79 -24.42
CA ASN A 54 -5.98 -3.59 -23.00
C ASN A 54 -6.92 -4.72 -22.53
N ARG A 55 -6.59 -5.31 -21.39
CA ARG A 55 -7.37 -6.41 -20.81
C ARG A 55 -8.70 -5.93 -20.26
N TYR A 56 -8.76 -4.69 -19.78
CA TYR A 56 -9.92 -4.14 -19.08
C TYR A 56 -10.53 -2.97 -19.86
N GLY A 57 -11.82 -3.07 -20.11
CA GLY A 57 -12.61 -1.99 -20.68
C GLY A 57 -12.93 -0.87 -19.69
N PRO A 58 -13.61 0.18 -20.16
CA PRO A 58 -13.94 1.32 -19.30
C PRO A 58 -14.91 0.99 -18.16
N ASP A 59 -15.73 -0.07 -18.34
CA ASP A 59 -16.77 -0.48 -17.40
C ASP A 59 -16.35 -1.70 -16.53
N ASP A 60 -15.19 -2.29 -16.78
CA ASP A 60 -14.74 -3.51 -16.10
C ASP A 60 -14.21 -3.26 -14.69
N ILE A 61 -13.94 -1.99 -14.35
CA ILE A 61 -13.37 -1.63 -13.04
C ILE A 61 -14.27 -0.62 -12.36
N GLU A 62 -14.69 -0.96 -11.15
CA GLU A 62 -15.32 -0.06 -10.21
C GLU A 62 -14.48 0.03 -8.93
N TYR A 63 -14.10 1.25 -8.58
CA TYR A 63 -13.44 1.53 -7.32
C TYR A 63 -14.49 1.94 -6.29
N ARG A 64 -14.57 1.18 -5.19
CA ARG A 64 -15.39 1.49 -4.02
C ARG A 64 -14.50 1.68 -2.83
N PHE A 65 -14.65 2.81 -2.15
CA PHE A 65 -13.90 3.16 -0.97
C PHE A 65 -14.84 3.26 0.22
N ASN A 66 -14.39 2.78 1.38
CA ASN A 66 -15.13 2.87 2.62
C ASN A 66 -15.14 4.31 3.18
N SER A 67 -15.80 4.51 4.33
CA SER A 67 -15.89 5.81 5.00
C SER A 67 -14.54 6.41 5.38
N GLN A 68 -13.49 5.58 5.48
CA GLN A 68 -12.12 6.00 5.76
C GLN A 68 -11.27 6.21 4.50
N GLY A 69 -11.85 6.02 3.30
CA GLY A 69 -11.17 6.19 2.01
C GLY A 69 -10.23 5.04 1.62
N PHE A 70 -10.45 3.84 2.14
CA PHE A 70 -9.75 2.62 1.76
C PHE A 70 -10.62 1.69 0.93
N ARG A 71 -9.99 0.91 0.05
CA ARG A 71 -10.68 -0.05 -0.84
C ARG A 71 -10.90 -1.39 -0.12
N CYS A 72 -11.66 -1.36 0.97
CA CYS A 72 -12.02 -2.53 1.78
C CYS A 72 -13.38 -2.32 2.46
N VAL A 73 -13.79 -3.26 3.29
CA VAL A 73 -15.01 -3.18 4.11
C VAL A 73 -14.95 -2.01 5.09
N GLU A 74 -16.10 -1.58 5.61
CA GLU A 74 -16.15 -0.63 6.72
C GLU A 74 -15.50 -1.24 7.98
N PHE A 75 -14.81 -0.42 8.76
CA PHE A 75 -14.08 -0.94 9.91
C PHE A 75 -14.97 -1.43 11.03
N ASP A 76 -16.15 -0.84 11.20
CA ASP A 76 -17.18 -1.27 12.14
C ASP A 76 -17.99 -2.50 11.67
N GLU A 77 -17.84 -2.87 10.39
CA GLU A 77 -18.44 -4.08 9.81
C GLU A 77 -17.51 -5.30 9.86
N ILE A 78 -16.29 -5.18 10.38
CA ILE A 78 -15.36 -6.31 10.52
C ILE A 78 -15.98 -7.34 11.48
N PRO A 79 -16.25 -8.59 11.03
CA PRO A 79 -16.84 -9.59 11.92
C PRO A 79 -15.88 -9.93 13.07
N LYS A 80 -16.40 -9.97 14.31
CA LYS A 80 -15.58 -10.14 15.54
C LYS A 80 -14.72 -11.40 15.56
N ASP A 81 -15.19 -12.47 14.95
CA ASP A 81 -14.53 -13.78 14.93
C ASP A 81 -13.82 -14.05 13.59
N SER A 82 -13.70 -13.05 12.74
CA SER A 82 -13.00 -13.19 11.46
C SER A 82 -11.49 -13.25 11.62
N PHE A 83 -10.85 -13.92 10.68
CA PHE A 83 -9.41 -13.86 10.50
C PHE A 83 -9.06 -12.63 9.66
N VAL A 84 -8.60 -11.57 10.31
CA VAL A 84 -8.33 -10.28 9.67
C VAL A 84 -6.93 -10.30 9.04
N VAL A 85 -6.91 -10.18 7.72
CA VAL A 85 -5.70 -10.02 6.91
C VAL A 85 -5.52 -8.54 6.60
N LEU A 86 -4.50 -7.92 7.19
CA LEU A 86 -4.13 -6.54 6.93
C LEU A 86 -3.13 -6.48 5.78
N SER A 87 -3.52 -5.82 4.69
CA SER A 87 -2.70 -5.62 3.50
C SER A 87 -2.33 -4.15 3.34
N LEU A 88 -1.05 -3.86 3.10
CA LEU A 88 -0.54 -2.51 2.92
C LEU A 88 0.40 -2.43 1.71
N GLY A 89 0.50 -1.24 1.17
CA GLY A 89 1.38 -0.93 0.04
C GLY A 89 1.00 0.40 -0.59
N ASP A 90 1.42 0.55 -1.83
CA ASP A 90 1.10 1.72 -2.66
C ASP A 90 -0.06 1.44 -3.63
N SER A 91 -0.01 1.99 -4.84
CA SER A 91 -1.02 1.82 -5.89
C SER A 91 -1.22 0.36 -6.31
N ASN A 92 -0.21 -0.50 -6.17
CA ASN A 92 -0.35 -1.92 -6.49
C ASN A 92 -1.19 -2.66 -5.44
N ALA A 93 -1.07 -2.30 -4.17
CA ALA A 93 -1.92 -2.82 -3.10
C ALA A 93 -3.34 -2.22 -3.16
N GLU A 94 -3.49 -0.92 -3.47
CA GLU A 94 -4.78 -0.28 -3.71
C GLU A 94 -5.51 -0.91 -4.92
N GLY A 95 -4.75 -1.48 -5.86
CA GLY A 95 -5.26 -2.12 -7.06
C GLY A 95 -5.59 -1.12 -8.16
N TYR A 96 -4.67 -0.18 -8.42
CA TYR A 96 -4.81 0.79 -9.50
C TYR A 96 -4.87 0.09 -10.86
N GLY A 97 -5.90 0.38 -11.64
CA GLY A 97 -6.13 -0.23 -12.97
C GLY A 97 -6.59 -1.69 -12.93
N LEU A 98 -7.10 -2.17 -11.79
CA LEU A 98 -7.58 -3.55 -11.62
C LEU A 98 -8.97 -3.61 -10.98
N PRO A 99 -9.81 -4.56 -11.38
CA PRO A 99 -10.95 -5.01 -10.57
C PRO A 99 -10.47 -5.46 -9.20
N VAL A 100 -11.28 -5.33 -8.15
CA VAL A 100 -10.87 -5.67 -6.79
C VAL A 100 -10.48 -7.14 -6.65
N GLU A 101 -11.19 -8.03 -7.33
CA GLU A 101 -10.96 -9.48 -7.37
C GLU A 101 -9.62 -9.89 -8.01
N HIS A 102 -8.98 -8.99 -8.76
CA HIS A 102 -7.68 -9.20 -9.39
C HIS A 102 -6.52 -8.55 -8.62
N THR A 103 -6.81 -7.93 -7.47
CA THR A 103 -5.76 -7.36 -6.62
C THR A 103 -5.13 -8.42 -5.74
N TRP A 104 -3.81 -8.31 -5.47
CA TRP A 104 -3.14 -9.29 -4.62
C TRP A 104 -3.72 -9.39 -3.21
N PRO A 105 -4.24 -8.32 -2.56
CA PRO A 105 -4.88 -8.45 -1.24
C PRO A 105 -6.14 -9.33 -1.30
N HIS A 106 -6.95 -9.19 -2.33
CA HIS A 106 -8.13 -10.02 -2.51
C HIS A 106 -7.76 -11.48 -2.84
N LEU A 107 -6.90 -11.69 -3.83
CA LEU A 107 -6.44 -13.02 -4.24
C LEU A 107 -5.78 -13.78 -3.08
N LEU A 108 -4.99 -13.06 -2.25
CA LEU A 108 -4.39 -13.65 -1.06
C LEU A 108 -5.45 -14.13 -0.08
N CYS A 109 -6.46 -13.31 0.22
CA CYS A 109 -7.53 -13.69 1.13
C CYS A 109 -8.30 -14.92 0.62
N GLU A 110 -8.60 -15.00 -0.68
CA GLU A 110 -9.21 -16.19 -1.28
C GLU A 110 -8.35 -17.45 -1.08
N LYS A 111 -7.01 -17.31 -1.27
CA LYS A 111 -6.05 -18.40 -1.08
C LYS A 111 -5.85 -18.79 0.39
N LEU A 112 -6.11 -17.88 1.33
CA LEU A 112 -6.03 -18.15 2.78
C LEU A 112 -7.29 -18.78 3.35
N ARG A 113 -8.48 -18.55 2.76
CA ARG A 113 -9.75 -19.12 3.24
C ARG A 113 -9.71 -20.62 3.56
N PRO A 114 -9.16 -21.49 2.69
CA PRO A 114 -9.09 -22.92 3.01
C PRO A 114 -8.07 -23.28 4.09
N LEU A 115 -7.21 -22.32 4.52
CA LEU A 115 -6.14 -22.57 5.49
C LEU A 115 -6.49 -22.13 6.90
N VAL A 116 -7.59 -21.38 7.08
CA VAL A 116 -8.04 -20.88 8.38
C VAL A 116 -9.46 -21.36 8.68
N ALA A 117 -9.79 -21.46 9.97
CA ALA A 117 -11.09 -22.01 10.39
C ALA A 117 -12.22 -20.97 10.41
N SER A 118 -11.89 -19.68 10.42
CA SER A 118 -12.83 -18.57 10.47
C SER A 118 -12.96 -17.86 9.13
N GLU A 119 -13.98 -17.04 8.98
CA GLU A 119 -14.13 -16.17 7.83
C GLU A 119 -12.91 -15.25 7.68
N VAL A 120 -12.39 -15.12 6.46
CA VAL A 120 -11.25 -14.23 6.16
C VAL A 120 -11.78 -12.84 5.79
N CYS A 121 -11.38 -11.84 6.57
CA CYS A 121 -11.67 -10.45 6.31
C CYS A 121 -10.45 -9.76 5.68
N ASN A 122 -10.63 -9.19 4.48
CA ASN A 122 -9.59 -8.43 3.78
C ASN A 122 -9.62 -6.96 4.20
N LEU A 123 -8.63 -6.54 4.97
CA LEU A 123 -8.42 -5.16 5.36
C LEU A 123 -7.31 -4.53 4.51
N ASN A 124 -7.66 -4.06 3.33
CA ASN A 124 -6.71 -3.45 2.41
C ASN A 124 -6.55 -1.95 2.69
N LEU A 125 -5.42 -1.57 3.27
CA LEU A 125 -5.02 -0.17 3.52
C LEU A 125 -3.96 0.33 2.52
N GLY A 126 -3.88 -0.26 1.34
CA GLY A 126 -3.06 0.23 0.24
C GLY A 126 -3.52 1.61 -0.24
N LEU A 127 -2.58 2.52 -0.53
CA LEU A 127 -2.86 3.85 -1.06
C LEU A 127 -1.84 4.25 -2.11
N SER A 128 -2.32 4.71 -3.26
CA SER A 128 -1.50 5.18 -4.37
C SER A 128 -0.47 6.22 -3.95
N ALA A 129 0.71 6.13 -4.55
CA ALA A 129 1.85 7.02 -4.34
C ALA A 129 2.44 7.04 -2.93
N SER A 130 2.02 6.15 -2.02
CA SER A 130 2.57 6.09 -0.67
C SER A 130 4.08 5.88 -0.66
N SER A 131 4.74 6.62 0.21
CA SER A 131 6.12 6.34 0.63
C SER A 131 6.18 5.20 1.65
N ASN A 132 7.35 4.64 1.86
CA ASN A 132 7.56 3.58 2.85
C ASN A 132 7.32 4.07 4.28
N GLN A 133 7.64 5.35 4.60
CA GLN A 133 7.29 5.95 5.88
C GLN A 133 5.77 5.97 6.10
N HIS A 134 5.02 6.34 5.07
CA HIS A 134 3.56 6.40 5.15
C HIS A 134 2.96 5.00 5.34
N ILE A 135 3.48 4.00 4.61
CA ILE A 135 3.09 2.59 4.78
C ILE A 135 3.38 2.12 6.21
N ALA A 136 4.59 2.39 6.74
CA ALA A 136 4.99 1.98 8.09
C ALA A 136 4.12 2.61 9.19
N ILE A 137 3.78 3.89 9.05
CA ILE A 137 2.91 4.59 10.00
C ILE A 137 1.50 3.97 9.98
N ARG A 138 0.93 3.72 8.80
CA ARG A 138 -0.39 3.06 8.70
C ARG A 138 -0.39 1.67 9.30
N ALA A 139 0.62 0.85 8.95
CA ALA A 139 0.78 -0.50 9.49
C ALA A 139 0.84 -0.48 11.02
N SER A 140 1.73 0.35 11.57
CA SER A 140 1.92 0.47 13.01
C SER A 140 0.65 0.85 13.74
N ARG A 141 -0.13 1.78 13.18
CA ARG A 141 -1.41 2.22 13.77
C ARG A 141 -2.50 1.18 13.65
N ALA A 142 -2.63 0.56 12.49
CA ALA A 142 -3.62 -0.51 12.29
C ALA A 142 -3.38 -1.68 13.26
N MET A 143 -2.13 -2.06 13.50
CA MET A 143 -1.79 -3.10 14.47
C MET A 143 -2.08 -2.72 15.92
N GLN A 144 -2.06 -1.42 16.24
CA GLN A 144 -2.37 -0.90 17.58
C GLN A 144 -3.85 -0.58 17.77
N SER A 145 -4.64 -0.57 16.70
CA SER A 145 -6.08 -0.28 16.78
C SER A 145 -6.83 -1.42 17.42
N PRO A 146 -7.58 -1.17 18.50
CA PRO A 146 -8.44 -2.19 19.14
C PRO A 146 -9.62 -2.60 18.25
N GLU A 147 -9.92 -1.85 17.20
CA GLU A 147 -11.05 -2.10 16.30
C GLU A 147 -10.65 -3.02 15.13
N LEU A 148 -9.40 -2.93 14.67
CA LEU A 148 -8.95 -3.63 13.47
C LEU A 148 -8.40 -5.03 13.75
N HIS A 149 -7.75 -5.25 14.90
CA HIS A 149 -7.23 -6.55 15.39
C HIS A 149 -6.66 -7.49 14.31
N PRO A 150 -5.70 -7.07 13.48
CA PRO A 150 -5.19 -7.93 12.43
C PRO A 150 -4.52 -9.19 12.99
N ASN A 151 -4.82 -10.34 12.38
CA ASN A 151 -4.20 -11.62 12.73
C ASN A 151 -2.84 -11.81 12.04
N VAL A 152 -2.71 -11.22 10.86
CA VAL A 152 -1.50 -11.26 10.04
C VAL A 152 -1.40 -9.98 9.21
N VAL A 153 -0.19 -9.55 8.93
CA VAL A 153 0.08 -8.35 8.13
C VAL A 153 0.92 -8.73 6.91
N PHE A 154 0.53 -8.22 5.76
CA PHE A 154 1.27 -8.33 4.50
C PHE A 154 1.58 -6.93 3.99
N ILE A 155 2.84 -6.64 3.75
CA ILE A 155 3.30 -5.33 3.28
C ILE A 155 4.04 -5.49 1.97
N ASP A 156 3.55 -4.82 0.92
CA ASP A 156 4.27 -4.65 -0.32
C ASP A 156 4.91 -3.26 -0.33
N TRP A 157 6.21 -3.22 0.03
CA TRP A 157 6.95 -1.98 0.16
C TRP A 157 7.11 -1.28 -1.19
N SER A 158 6.85 0.01 -1.18
CA SER A 158 6.97 0.87 -2.35
C SER A 158 8.43 1.17 -2.70
N TYR A 159 8.64 1.95 -3.75
CA TYR A 159 9.97 2.40 -4.15
C TYR A 159 10.71 3.07 -2.99
N SER A 160 11.95 2.66 -2.75
CA SER A 160 12.74 3.14 -1.63
C SER A 160 13.04 4.65 -1.66
N HIS A 161 13.06 5.25 -2.85
CA HIS A 161 13.30 6.68 -3.04
C HIS A 161 12.10 7.57 -2.69
N ARG A 162 10.89 7.02 -2.53
CA ARG A 162 9.74 7.83 -2.11
C ARG A 162 9.85 8.21 -0.65
N ILE A 163 9.63 9.48 -0.34
CA ILE A 163 9.65 9.98 1.03
C ILE A 163 8.35 10.65 1.41
N LEU A 164 8.08 10.67 2.70
CA LEU A 164 7.04 11.46 3.32
C LEU A 164 7.62 12.79 3.77
N TYR A 165 7.07 13.89 3.31
CA TYR A 165 7.50 15.22 3.70
C TYR A 165 6.37 15.98 4.40
N ALA A 166 6.67 16.59 5.54
CA ALA A 166 5.77 17.46 6.26
C ALA A 166 6.23 18.91 6.09
N TYR A 167 5.35 19.75 5.56
CA TYR A 167 5.59 21.19 5.40
C TYR A 167 5.31 21.95 6.69
N GLU A 168 5.87 23.15 6.83
CA GLU A 168 5.67 24.01 8.01
C GLU A 168 4.20 24.43 8.21
N ASP A 169 3.41 24.50 7.12
CA ASP A 169 1.97 24.76 7.16
C ASP A 169 1.14 23.55 7.62
N GLY A 170 1.80 22.46 7.99
CA GLY A 170 1.18 21.21 8.44
C GLY A 170 0.70 20.30 7.33
N GLU A 171 0.82 20.67 6.06
CA GLU A 171 0.55 19.76 4.95
C GLU A 171 1.59 18.63 4.91
N ILE A 172 1.12 17.42 4.67
CA ILE A 172 1.96 16.23 4.57
C ILE A 172 1.75 15.61 3.20
N MET A 173 2.83 15.32 2.51
CA MET A 173 2.80 14.82 1.14
C MET A 173 3.83 13.70 0.94
N ASP A 174 3.38 12.63 0.29
CA ASP A 174 4.31 11.65 -0.28
C ASP A 174 4.95 12.22 -1.55
N TRP A 175 6.28 12.20 -1.59
CA TRP A 175 7.04 12.66 -2.74
C TRP A 175 7.47 11.47 -3.60
N PRO A 176 6.81 11.23 -4.75
CA PRO A 176 7.36 10.37 -5.79
C PRO A 176 8.52 11.09 -6.50
N PHE A 177 9.28 10.34 -7.30
CA PHE A 177 10.34 10.93 -8.14
C PHE A 177 9.78 12.09 -8.98
N PRO A 178 10.55 13.20 -9.17
CA PRO A 178 10.09 14.33 -9.97
C PRO A 178 9.77 13.94 -11.41
N THR A 179 8.65 14.44 -11.91
CA THR A 179 8.22 14.28 -13.31
C THR A 179 8.72 15.42 -14.18
N ASP A 180 8.59 15.29 -15.50
CA ASP A 180 8.93 16.38 -16.44
C ASP A 180 8.11 17.66 -16.18
N SER A 181 6.87 17.53 -15.69
CA SER A 181 6.05 18.67 -15.28
C SER A 181 6.58 19.32 -14.01
N ASP A 182 7.08 18.53 -13.06
CA ASP A 182 7.71 19.03 -11.85
C ASP A 182 8.97 19.84 -12.19
N MET A 183 9.75 19.41 -13.18
CA MET A 183 10.96 20.11 -13.62
C MET A 183 10.68 21.52 -14.14
N LYS A 184 9.48 21.78 -14.65
CA LYS A 184 9.05 23.09 -15.20
C LYS A 184 8.25 23.92 -14.19
N SER A 185 7.88 23.36 -13.06
CA SER A 185 7.03 24.01 -12.08
C SER A 185 7.76 25.15 -11.34
N LYS A 186 7.04 26.26 -11.13
CA LYS A 186 7.50 27.40 -10.30
C LYS A 186 7.01 27.31 -8.85
N ASP A 187 6.20 26.30 -8.53
CA ASP A 187 5.70 26.07 -7.18
C ASP A 187 6.87 25.83 -6.20
N PRO A 188 6.97 26.59 -5.11
CA PRO A 188 8.03 26.42 -4.11
C PRO A 188 8.10 25.00 -3.53
N LYS A 189 6.95 24.33 -3.32
CA LYS A 189 6.89 22.95 -2.81
C LYS A 189 7.50 21.97 -3.81
N ILE A 190 7.19 22.14 -5.09
CA ILE A 190 7.79 21.32 -6.16
C ILE A 190 9.28 21.61 -6.35
N LYS A 191 9.69 22.88 -6.19
CA LYS A 191 11.10 23.24 -6.21
C LYS A 191 11.87 22.58 -5.06
N LEU A 192 11.30 22.55 -3.85
CA LEU A 192 11.90 21.88 -2.70
C LEU A 192 12.02 20.37 -2.94
N LYS A 193 10.98 19.73 -3.48
CA LYS A 193 11.02 18.32 -3.89
C LYS A 193 12.16 18.03 -4.84
N ARG A 194 12.33 18.85 -5.93
CA ARG A 194 13.44 18.68 -6.88
C ARG A 194 14.79 18.80 -6.20
N LEU A 195 14.97 19.83 -5.36
CA LEU A 195 16.23 20.06 -4.64
C LEU A 195 16.59 18.85 -3.76
N TYR A 196 15.61 18.25 -3.10
CA TYR A 196 15.83 17.03 -2.34
C TYR A 196 16.39 15.90 -3.23
N TYR A 197 15.74 15.61 -4.35
CA TYR A 197 16.18 14.53 -5.25
C TYR A 197 17.53 14.82 -5.94
N GLU A 198 17.84 16.07 -6.21
CA GLU A 198 19.09 16.47 -6.83
C GLU A 198 20.28 16.50 -5.88
N GLN A 199 20.06 16.83 -4.60
CA GLN A 199 21.14 17.17 -3.68
C GLN A 199 21.25 16.24 -2.47
N LEU A 200 20.16 15.66 -2.00
CA LEU A 200 20.11 14.94 -0.73
C LEU A 200 19.82 13.44 -0.87
N GLN A 201 19.07 13.06 -1.92
CA GLN A 201 18.71 11.67 -2.15
C GLN A 201 19.93 10.85 -2.56
N SER A 202 20.06 9.67 -1.96
CA SER A 202 21.05 8.67 -2.37
C SER A 202 20.50 7.27 -2.11
N GLU A 203 20.98 6.29 -2.88
CA GLU A 203 20.56 4.90 -2.73
C GLU A 203 20.82 4.36 -1.31
N LYS A 204 21.92 4.75 -0.68
CA LYS A 204 22.24 4.35 0.70
C LYS A 204 21.27 4.97 1.70
N PHE A 205 20.92 6.24 1.53
CA PHE A 205 19.95 6.92 2.37
C PHE A 205 18.56 6.26 2.25
N ASP A 206 18.14 5.97 1.01
CA ASP A 206 16.85 5.30 0.74
C ASP A 206 16.79 3.92 1.41
N LEU A 207 17.87 3.17 1.34
CA LEU A 207 17.96 1.85 1.97
C LEU A 207 17.93 1.93 3.51
N CYS A 208 18.63 2.90 4.10
CA CYS A 208 18.58 3.16 5.53
C CYS A 208 17.16 3.52 5.99
N ASN A 209 16.45 4.37 5.24
CA ASN A 209 15.08 4.74 5.52
C ASN A 209 14.14 3.54 5.41
N LEU A 210 14.28 2.72 4.38
CA LEU A 210 13.49 1.50 4.24
C LEU A 210 13.70 0.57 5.42
N MET A 211 14.94 0.34 5.84
CA MET A 211 15.25 -0.50 7.00
C MET A 211 14.65 0.06 8.30
N ALA A 212 14.74 1.37 8.52
CA ALA A 212 14.12 2.00 9.69
C ALA A 212 12.59 1.79 9.71
N ASN A 213 11.94 1.88 8.56
CA ASN A 213 10.50 1.62 8.45
C ASN A 213 10.15 0.15 8.71
N ILE A 214 10.94 -0.79 8.18
CA ILE A 214 10.76 -2.22 8.45
C ILE A 214 10.95 -2.50 9.95
N MET A 215 12.02 -2.00 10.56
CA MET A 215 12.27 -2.17 11.99
C MET A 215 11.14 -1.61 12.86
N LEU A 216 10.56 -0.46 12.48
CA LEU A 216 9.42 0.12 13.17
C LEU A 216 8.21 -0.84 13.16
N VAL A 217 7.82 -1.32 12.00
CA VAL A 217 6.64 -2.19 11.89
C VAL A 217 6.87 -3.54 12.56
N GLU A 218 8.09 -4.11 12.45
CA GLU A 218 8.47 -5.34 13.13
C GLU A 218 8.44 -5.19 14.65
N ALA A 219 8.93 -4.07 15.19
CA ALA A 219 8.88 -3.80 16.63
C ALA A 219 7.43 -3.73 17.14
N VAL A 220 6.54 -3.06 16.39
CA VAL A 220 5.11 -2.97 16.75
C VAL A 220 4.45 -4.35 16.63
N ALA A 221 4.72 -5.08 15.56
CA ALA A 221 4.15 -6.41 15.37
C ALA A 221 4.57 -7.38 16.47
N ASN A 222 5.83 -7.37 16.84
CA ASN A 222 6.35 -8.19 17.96
C ASN A 222 5.68 -7.84 19.29
N LEU A 223 5.44 -6.54 19.56
CA LEU A 223 4.71 -6.09 20.75
C LEU A 223 3.29 -6.64 20.80
N HIS A 224 2.63 -6.73 19.66
CA HIS A 224 1.25 -7.23 19.51
C HIS A 224 1.18 -8.72 19.14
N ARG A 225 2.33 -9.41 19.00
CA ARG A 225 2.43 -10.82 18.59
C ARG A 225 1.77 -11.10 17.23
N ILE A 226 1.91 -10.17 16.32
CA ILE A 226 1.40 -10.28 14.95
C ILE A 226 2.56 -10.69 14.04
N ARG A 227 2.32 -11.60 13.10
CA ARG A 227 3.31 -11.98 12.08
C ARG A 227 3.20 -11.05 10.88
N ILE A 228 4.35 -10.67 10.32
CA ILE A 228 4.43 -9.83 9.12
C ILE A 228 5.14 -10.59 8.00
N CYS A 229 4.60 -10.45 6.80
CA CYS A 229 5.26 -10.82 5.55
C CYS A 229 5.61 -9.57 4.76
N HIS A 230 6.83 -9.48 4.27
CA HIS A 230 7.32 -8.35 3.50
C HIS A 230 7.56 -8.74 2.05
N SER A 231 7.10 -7.91 1.12
CA SER A 231 7.51 -7.94 -0.28
C SER A 231 7.98 -6.56 -0.71
N PHE A 232 8.62 -6.47 -1.86
CA PHE A 232 9.21 -5.23 -2.35
C PHE A 232 8.92 -5.05 -3.83
N ILE A 233 8.44 -3.87 -4.20
CA ILE A 233 8.32 -3.47 -5.59
C ILE A 233 9.71 -3.12 -6.13
N HIS A 234 10.11 -3.72 -7.24
CA HIS A 234 11.30 -3.33 -8.02
C HIS A 234 12.60 -3.15 -7.21
N GLN A 235 12.91 -4.06 -6.30
CA GLN A 235 14.25 -4.09 -5.70
C GLN A 235 15.20 -4.91 -6.56
N SER A 236 16.45 -4.48 -6.68
CA SER A 236 17.49 -5.32 -7.28
C SER A 236 17.70 -6.59 -6.48
N THR A 237 18.14 -7.67 -7.13
CA THR A 237 18.44 -8.95 -6.46
C THR A 237 19.41 -8.74 -5.28
N GLU A 238 20.41 -7.88 -5.45
CA GLU A 238 21.39 -7.56 -4.41
C GLU A 238 20.74 -6.93 -3.17
N LYS A 239 19.79 -5.99 -3.36
CA LYS A 239 19.04 -5.38 -2.26
C LYS A 239 18.12 -6.38 -1.56
N GLN A 240 17.48 -7.26 -2.31
CA GLN A 240 16.64 -8.33 -1.76
C GLN A 240 17.49 -9.29 -0.92
N ASP A 241 18.64 -9.74 -1.41
CA ASP A 241 19.56 -10.59 -0.68
C ASP A 241 20.07 -9.92 0.61
N TRP A 242 20.35 -8.63 0.54
CA TRP A 242 20.78 -7.86 1.70
C TRP A 242 19.68 -7.75 2.76
N LEU A 243 18.43 -7.53 2.35
CA LEU A 243 17.26 -7.46 3.24
C LEU A 243 16.93 -8.83 3.83
N SER A 244 16.92 -9.89 3.03
CA SER A 244 16.57 -11.26 3.47
C SER A 244 17.50 -11.82 4.55
N ARG A 245 18.74 -11.31 4.62
CA ARG A 245 19.68 -11.66 5.68
C ARG A 245 19.41 -10.96 7.03
N ARG A 246 18.49 -10.00 7.07
CA ARG A 246 18.25 -9.11 8.22
C ARG A 246 16.79 -9.06 8.69
N VAL A 247 15.89 -9.51 7.86
CA VAL A 247 14.45 -9.47 8.11
C VAL A 247 13.86 -10.83 7.76
N ASP A 248 13.16 -11.42 8.68
CA ASP A 248 12.40 -12.65 8.45
C ASP A 248 11.11 -12.34 7.68
N GLY A 249 10.57 -13.34 6.99
CA GLY A 249 9.28 -13.19 6.30
C GLY A 249 9.34 -12.40 4.99
N ILE A 250 10.53 -12.28 4.36
CA ILE A 250 10.65 -11.68 3.03
C ILE A 250 10.26 -12.70 1.96
N VAL A 251 9.33 -12.28 1.08
CA VAL A 251 9.04 -12.96 -0.17
C VAL A 251 9.60 -12.13 -1.32
N GLY A 252 10.06 -12.78 -2.37
CA GLY A 252 10.75 -12.13 -3.49
C GLY A 252 9.91 -11.03 -4.15
N SER A 253 10.56 -10.15 -4.89
CA SER A 253 9.91 -9.25 -5.83
C SER A 253 10.09 -9.78 -7.26
N ARG A 254 9.15 -9.49 -8.12
CA ARG A 254 9.24 -9.79 -9.54
C ARG A 254 8.98 -8.55 -10.36
N THR A 255 9.69 -8.44 -11.46
CA THR A 255 9.48 -7.39 -12.45
C THR A 255 8.52 -7.83 -13.56
N ASP A 256 7.67 -6.93 -13.99
CA ASP A 256 7.38 -6.57 -15.37
C ASP A 256 6.24 -7.24 -16.13
N VAL A 257 5.14 -7.63 -15.47
CA VAL A 257 3.90 -7.76 -16.25
C VAL A 257 2.98 -6.56 -15.95
N ARG A 258 3.18 -5.48 -16.70
CA ARG A 258 2.41 -4.24 -16.58
C ARG A 258 1.23 -4.28 -17.54
N ASN A 259 0.16 -4.92 -17.12
CA ASN A 259 -1.06 -5.06 -17.90
C ASN A 259 -2.34 -4.73 -17.10
N ALA A 260 -2.22 -3.91 -16.06
CA ALA A 260 -3.35 -3.18 -15.51
C ALA A 260 -3.97 -2.25 -16.58
N ARG A 261 -5.17 -1.73 -16.36
CA ARG A 261 -5.89 -0.92 -17.36
C ARG A 261 -5.09 0.27 -17.91
N ASP A 262 -4.18 0.83 -17.13
CA ASP A 262 -3.33 1.96 -17.54
C ASP A 262 -2.00 1.52 -18.18
N LEU A 263 -1.76 0.23 -18.36
CA LEU A 263 -0.54 -0.38 -18.91
C LEU A 263 0.77 0.10 -18.26
N VAL A 264 0.69 0.62 -17.04
CA VAL A 264 1.82 1.09 -16.23
C VAL A 264 1.93 0.31 -14.93
N HIS A 265 0.79 0.05 -14.29
CA HIS A 265 0.75 -0.73 -13.06
C HIS A 265 0.82 -2.23 -13.33
N LEU A 266 1.17 -2.97 -12.29
CA LEU A 266 1.29 -4.42 -12.32
C LEU A 266 -0.09 -5.06 -12.50
N GLY A 267 -0.22 -6.00 -13.44
CA GLY A 267 -1.48 -6.64 -13.77
C GLY A 267 -1.78 -7.90 -12.97
N LEU A 268 -2.79 -8.66 -13.45
CA LEU A 268 -3.29 -9.85 -12.76
C LEU A 268 -2.19 -10.88 -12.50
N GLU A 269 -1.35 -11.18 -13.49
CA GLU A 269 -0.33 -12.22 -13.38
C GLU A 269 0.70 -11.94 -12.27
N HIS A 270 1.03 -10.66 -12.06
CA HIS A 270 1.86 -10.26 -10.93
C HIS A 270 1.12 -10.42 -9.60
N ASN A 271 -0.14 -10.00 -9.57
CA ASN A 271 -0.96 -10.07 -8.35
C ASN A 271 -1.23 -11.53 -7.94
N GLU A 272 -1.43 -12.44 -8.89
CA GLU A 272 -1.51 -13.88 -8.65
C GLU A 272 -0.21 -14.43 -8.08
N TRP A 273 0.92 -14.10 -8.71
CA TRP A 273 2.22 -14.57 -8.30
C TRP A 273 2.60 -14.10 -6.88
N ILE A 274 2.45 -12.80 -6.55
CA ILE A 274 2.79 -12.29 -5.22
C ILE A 274 1.88 -12.88 -4.13
N SER A 275 0.59 -13.06 -4.44
CA SER A 275 -0.35 -13.68 -3.50
C SER A 275 -0.04 -15.17 -3.26
N ASP A 276 0.53 -15.88 -4.24
CA ASP A 276 1.00 -17.27 -4.06
C ASP A 276 2.21 -17.32 -3.13
N LEU A 277 3.20 -16.45 -3.31
CA LEU A 277 4.35 -16.37 -2.43
C LEU A 277 3.96 -16.06 -0.98
N MET A 278 3.06 -15.09 -0.79
CA MET A 278 2.56 -14.70 0.53
C MET A 278 1.77 -15.83 1.21
N ARG A 279 0.93 -16.57 0.44
CA ARG A 279 0.26 -17.78 0.94
C ARG A 279 1.25 -18.86 1.36
N ASP A 280 2.28 -19.09 0.57
CA ASP A 280 3.26 -20.15 0.87
C ASP A 280 4.11 -19.76 2.10
N TRP A 281 4.47 -18.50 2.26
CA TRP A 281 5.03 -18.00 3.50
C TRP A 281 4.08 -18.23 4.68
N PHE A 282 2.78 -17.91 4.56
CA PHE A 282 1.78 -18.11 5.60
C PHE A 282 1.75 -19.56 6.11
N LYS A 283 1.80 -20.55 5.22
CA LYS A 283 1.84 -21.97 5.57
C LYS A 283 3.04 -22.33 6.42
N THR A 284 4.18 -21.67 6.23
CA THR A 284 5.44 -21.95 6.93
C THR A 284 5.62 -21.13 8.20
N ALA A 285 4.92 -20.00 8.33
CA ALA A 285 5.08 -19.03 9.42
C ALA A 285 4.52 -19.51 10.78
N GLY A 286 3.91 -20.69 10.84
CA GLY A 286 3.37 -21.25 12.09
C GLY A 286 2.20 -20.44 12.67
N ILE A 287 1.46 -19.74 11.82
CA ILE A 287 0.30 -18.95 12.23
C ILE A 287 -0.83 -19.90 12.56
N SER A 288 -1.31 -19.84 13.82
CA SER A 288 -2.41 -20.69 14.27
C SER A 288 -3.70 -20.35 13.51
N ALA A 289 -4.37 -21.39 13.00
CA ALA A 289 -5.69 -21.27 12.38
C ALA A 289 -6.77 -20.64 13.32
N LYS A 290 -6.46 -20.48 14.61
CA LYS A 290 -7.31 -19.84 15.62
C LYS A 290 -6.95 -18.36 15.86
N GLY A 291 -6.14 -17.74 15.03
CA GLY A 291 -5.94 -16.29 15.01
C GLY A 291 -5.09 -15.70 16.14
N LYS A 292 -4.44 -16.49 16.98
CA LYS A 292 -3.39 -16.00 17.91
C LYS A 292 -2.16 -16.86 17.79
N ALA A 293 -0.99 -16.23 17.64
CA ALA A 293 0.27 -16.93 17.74
C ALA A 293 0.35 -17.60 19.11
N SER A 294 0.62 -18.92 19.13
CA SER A 294 0.85 -19.70 20.35
C SER A 294 2.17 -19.31 21.01
#